data_81efb9e89a00f2d648a475280742987c
#
_entry.id   81efb9e89a00f2d648a475280742987c
#
_cell.length_a   1.000
_cell.length_b   1.000
_cell.length_c   1.000
_cell.angle_alpha   90.00
_cell.angle_beta   90.00
_cell.angle_gamma   90.00
#
_symmetry.space_group_name_H-M   'P 1'
#
loop_
_entity.id
_entity.type
_entity.pdbx_description
1 polymer ?
#
loop_
_entity_poly.entity_id
_entity_poly.type
_entity_poly.pdbx_seq_one_letter_code
_entity_poly.pdbx_strand_id
1 'polypeptide(L)'
;VNISYGITVYNEADELNKLLEILVHKTDAEDEIIVCVDDTNGEDDAVRFVLDSWTQQYAHTKMIKVYQRKLNKDFAAQKNSIIENSKGDYIFHIDADEYPNEILLQQLKQILEINDVDLVWIPRVNTIDGMKDEHIKKWGWRVTENKWVNYPDYQARVFRRDSEIRWERPLHEVIRGYKTYSHLPPHEELSLYHPKTIQKQEEQNMFYNKNFSREMNVRRGV
;
A
#
# COMPACT_ATOMS: atom_id res chain seq x y z
N VAL A 1 -1.11 14.24 15.79
CA VAL A 1 -0.49 13.14 15.03
C VAL A 1 -0.31 13.56 13.59
N ASN A 2 0.92 13.49 13.05
CA ASN A 2 1.22 13.68 11.63
C ASN A 2 1.48 12.34 10.97
N ILE A 3 1.04 12.20 9.73
CA ILE A 3 1.12 10.94 8.98
C ILE A 3 2.02 11.11 7.76
N SER A 4 2.94 10.16 7.57
CA SER A 4 3.69 9.99 6.32
C SER A 4 2.96 8.95 5.45
N TYR A 5 2.37 9.39 4.36
CA TYR A 5 1.75 8.49 3.36
C TYR A 5 2.85 7.98 2.43
N GLY A 6 3.26 6.74 2.63
CA GLY A 6 4.35 6.11 1.89
C GLY A 6 3.83 5.26 0.74
N ILE A 7 4.26 5.53 -0.48
CA ILE A 7 3.81 4.87 -1.70
C ILE A 7 4.99 4.15 -2.35
N THR A 8 4.81 2.87 -2.70
CA THR A 8 5.70 2.15 -3.61
C THR A 8 5.04 2.05 -4.98
N VAL A 9 5.78 2.36 -6.04
CA VAL A 9 5.29 2.35 -7.42
C VAL A 9 6.36 1.85 -8.38
N TYR A 10 5.94 1.15 -9.43
CA TYR A 10 6.79 0.71 -10.54
C TYR A 10 6.30 1.31 -11.86
N ASN A 11 5.18 0.84 -12.41
CA ASN A 11 4.61 1.24 -13.70
C ASN A 11 3.10 1.54 -13.64
N GLU A 12 2.57 1.73 -12.43
CA GLU A 12 1.15 1.98 -12.17
C GLU A 12 0.83 3.48 -12.25
N ALA A 13 1.05 4.12 -13.42
CA ALA A 13 0.90 5.57 -13.57
C ALA A 13 -0.55 6.06 -13.32
N ASP A 14 -1.55 5.39 -13.87
CA ASP A 14 -2.95 5.78 -13.74
C ASP A 14 -3.45 5.58 -12.31
N GLU A 15 -3.11 4.47 -11.69
CA GLU A 15 -3.44 4.15 -10.30
C GLU A 15 -2.76 5.14 -9.36
N LEU A 16 -1.47 5.43 -9.57
CA LEU A 16 -0.72 6.42 -8.81
C LEU A 16 -1.37 7.81 -8.92
N ASN A 17 -1.77 8.23 -10.11
CA ASN A 17 -2.43 9.51 -10.32
C ASN A 17 -3.71 9.62 -9.48
N LYS A 18 -4.55 8.59 -9.49
CA LYS A 18 -5.76 8.50 -8.66
C LYS A 18 -5.44 8.55 -7.16
N LEU A 19 -4.43 7.81 -6.72
CA LEU A 19 -4.03 7.78 -5.30
C LEU A 19 -3.52 9.16 -4.85
N LEU A 20 -2.68 9.81 -5.64
CA LEU A 20 -2.17 11.15 -5.33
C LEU A 20 -3.30 12.19 -5.29
N GLU A 21 -4.27 12.14 -6.21
CA GLU A 21 -5.44 13.00 -6.18
C GLU A 21 -6.20 12.89 -4.85
N ILE A 22 -6.44 11.68 -4.37
CA ILE A 22 -7.10 11.44 -3.09
C ILE A 22 -6.26 11.98 -1.94
N LEU A 23 -4.98 11.62 -1.86
CA LEU A 23 -4.13 11.99 -0.73
C LEU A 23 -3.90 13.50 -0.66
N VAL A 24 -3.64 14.16 -1.77
CA VAL A 24 -3.39 15.60 -1.80
C VAL A 24 -4.62 16.41 -1.33
N HIS A 25 -5.82 15.97 -1.69
CA HIS A 25 -7.05 16.71 -1.39
C HIS A 25 -7.76 16.30 -0.10
N LYS A 26 -7.46 15.12 0.44
CA LYS A 26 -8.20 14.54 1.58
C LYS A 26 -7.36 14.35 2.84
N THR A 27 -6.07 14.72 2.82
CA THR A 27 -5.19 14.68 3.98
C THR A 27 -4.77 16.08 4.40
N ASP A 28 -4.33 16.24 5.65
CA ASP A 28 -3.98 17.54 6.20
C ASP A 28 -2.68 18.09 5.58
N ALA A 29 -2.52 19.41 5.63
CA ALA A 29 -1.34 20.09 5.05
C ALA A 29 -0.02 19.70 5.74
N GLU A 30 -0.08 19.36 7.02
CA GLU A 30 1.06 18.93 7.83
C GLU A 30 1.55 17.52 7.54
N ASP A 31 0.70 16.71 6.90
CA ASP A 31 1.06 15.36 6.48
C ASP A 31 1.94 15.41 5.23
N GLU A 32 2.79 14.41 5.07
CA GLU A 32 3.66 14.29 3.90
C GLU A 32 3.31 13.07 3.04
N ILE A 33 3.60 13.16 1.75
CA ILE A 33 3.52 12.05 0.81
C ILE A 33 4.94 11.70 0.37
N ILE A 34 5.30 10.42 0.45
CA ILE A 34 6.63 9.91 0.10
C ILE A 34 6.45 8.82 -0.96
N VAL A 35 7.02 9.04 -2.13
CA VAL A 35 6.93 8.10 -3.24
C VAL A 35 8.29 7.49 -3.53
N CYS A 36 8.38 6.18 -3.37
CA CYS A 36 9.53 5.37 -3.75
C CYS A 36 9.24 4.71 -5.11
N VAL A 37 9.95 5.15 -6.14
CA VAL A 37 9.83 4.61 -7.50
C VAL A 37 10.81 3.48 -7.69
N ASP A 38 10.33 2.30 -8.09
CA ASP A 38 11.20 1.20 -8.51
C ASP A 38 11.75 1.48 -9.91
N ASP A 39 13.03 1.74 -10.00
CA ASP A 39 13.76 1.99 -11.25
C ASP A 39 14.61 0.79 -11.72
N THR A 40 14.27 -0.42 -11.30
CA THR A 40 15.03 -1.65 -11.63
C THR A 40 15.26 -1.82 -13.14
N ASN A 41 14.26 -1.51 -13.96
CA ASN A 41 14.32 -1.57 -15.42
C ASN A 41 14.42 -0.20 -16.09
N GLY A 42 14.85 0.82 -15.37
CA GLY A 42 14.83 2.21 -15.79
C GLY A 42 13.53 2.91 -15.36
N GLU A 43 13.51 4.21 -15.52
CA GLU A 43 12.38 5.05 -15.14
C GLU A 43 11.21 4.85 -16.12
N ASP A 44 10.00 4.67 -15.59
CA ASP A 44 8.78 4.67 -16.38
C ASP A 44 8.36 6.11 -16.70
N ASP A 45 8.29 6.46 -17.99
CA ASP A 45 8.01 7.83 -18.43
C ASP A 45 6.61 8.31 -18.02
N ALA A 46 5.62 7.43 -17.96
CA ALA A 46 4.27 7.79 -17.54
C ALA A 46 4.20 8.06 -16.04
N VAL A 47 4.86 7.23 -15.22
CA VAL A 47 4.99 7.45 -13.77
C VAL A 47 5.72 8.76 -13.50
N ARG A 48 6.84 9.02 -14.20
CA ARG A 48 7.58 10.28 -14.08
C ARG A 48 6.70 11.48 -14.40
N PHE A 49 5.97 11.44 -15.50
CA PHE A 49 5.06 12.53 -15.90
C PHE A 49 4.01 12.83 -14.82
N VAL A 50 3.40 11.80 -14.23
CA VAL A 50 2.44 11.95 -13.13
C VAL A 50 3.11 12.63 -11.93
N LEU A 51 4.27 12.14 -11.51
CA LEU A 51 4.97 12.66 -10.33
C LEU A 51 5.44 14.11 -10.54
N ASP A 52 5.99 14.44 -11.70
CA ASP A 52 6.41 15.81 -12.04
C ASP A 52 5.21 16.76 -12.02
N SER A 53 4.07 16.35 -12.55
CA SER A 53 2.85 17.15 -12.54
C SER A 53 2.37 17.47 -11.13
N TRP A 54 2.28 16.45 -10.24
CA TRP A 54 1.82 16.63 -8.87
C TRP A 54 2.81 17.41 -8.01
N THR A 55 4.10 17.12 -8.09
CA THR A 55 5.12 17.81 -7.32
C THR A 55 5.23 19.28 -7.71
N GLN A 56 5.12 19.60 -8.99
CA GLN A 56 5.15 20.97 -9.48
C GLN A 56 3.90 21.77 -9.08
N GLN A 57 2.72 21.17 -9.24
CA GLN A 57 1.44 21.83 -8.93
C GLN A 57 1.28 22.13 -7.43
N TYR A 58 1.75 21.23 -6.55
CA TYR A 58 1.55 21.31 -5.11
C TYR A 58 2.82 21.65 -4.31
N ALA A 59 3.86 22.14 -4.96
CA ALA A 59 5.16 22.47 -4.35
C ALA A 59 5.08 23.35 -3.09
N HIS A 60 4.06 24.20 -2.96
CA HIS A 60 3.89 25.13 -1.88
C HIS A 60 2.80 24.76 -0.86
N THR A 61 2.01 23.73 -1.13
CA THR A 61 0.83 23.39 -0.33
C THR A 61 0.87 21.99 0.28
N LYS A 62 1.67 21.10 -0.28
CA LYS A 62 1.81 19.73 0.19
C LYS A 62 3.24 19.24 0.01
N MET A 63 3.79 18.62 1.04
CA MET A 63 5.11 18.00 0.90
C MET A 63 4.96 16.67 0.16
N ILE A 64 5.42 16.64 -1.09
CA ILE A 64 5.53 15.41 -1.89
C ILE A 64 7.02 15.16 -2.14
N LYS A 65 7.56 14.11 -1.54
CA LYS A 65 8.95 13.68 -1.70
C LYS A 65 9.00 12.48 -2.62
N VAL A 66 9.78 12.57 -3.68
CA VAL A 66 9.96 11.48 -4.66
C VAL A 66 11.42 11.07 -4.68
N TYR A 67 11.69 9.77 -4.70
CA TYR A 67 13.02 9.22 -4.91
C TYR A 67 12.94 7.87 -5.64
N GLN A 68 14.04 7.49 -6.27
CA GLN A 68 14.18 6.24 -7.01
C GLN A 68 15.01 5.23 -6.20
N ARG A 69 14.63 3.97 -6.30
CA ARG A 69 15.35 2.87 -5.68
C ARG A 69 15.08 1.57 -6.45
N LYS A 70 16.15 0.85 -6.81
CA LYS A 70 16.02 -0.49 -7.40
C LYS A 70 15.45 -1.48 -6.39
N LEU A 71 14.42 -2.22 -6.80
CA LEU A 71 13.77 -3.22 -5.94
C LEU A 71 14.74 -4.31 -5.47
N ASN A 72 15.65 -4.76 -6.35
CA ASN A 72 16.60 -5.85 -6.06
C ASN A 72 15.93 -7.13 -5.50
N LYS A 73 14.71 -7.41 -5.94
CA LYS A 73 13.88 -8.53 -5.46
C LYS A 73 13.62 -8.53 -3.95
N ASP A 74 13.59 -7.37 -3.32
CA ASP A 74 13.38 -7.20 -1.88
C ASP A 74 12.34 -6.09 -1.61
N PHE A 75 11.08 -6.50 -1.51
CA PHE A 75 9.98 -5.59 -1.21
C PHE A 75 10.04 -5.02 0.21
N ALA A 76 10.55 -5.80 1.18
CA ALA A 76 10.72 -5.30 2.55
C ALA A 76 11.74 -4.15 2.60
N ALA A 77 12.87 -4.29 1.92
CA ALA A 77 13.88 -3.23 1.83
C ALA A 77 13.31 -1.98 1.11
N GLN A 78 12.45 -2.17 0.10
CA GLN A 78 11.75 -1.06 -0.57
C GLN A 78 10.86 -0.30 0.42
N LYS A 79 10.03 -1.00 1.20
CA LYS A 79 9.15 -0.41 2.22
C LYS A 79 9.93 0.20 3.39
N ASN A 80 11.04 -0.40 3.82
CA ASN A 80 11.90 0.16 4.86
C ASN A 80 12.55 1.48 4.43
N SER A 81 12.89 1.64 3.14
CA SER A 81 13.41 2.91 2.65
C SER A 81 12.40 4.06 2.79
N ILE A 82 11.10 3.78 2.73
CA ILE A 82 10.05 4.77 3.03
C ILE A 82 10.10 5.18 4.50
N ILE A 83 10.25 4.22 5.43
CA ILE A 83 10.37 4.51 6.86
C ILE A 83 11.54 5.49 7.12
N GLU A 84 12.68 5.23 6.49
CA GLU A 84 13.90 6.06 6.64
C GLU A 84 13.71 7.48 6.08
N ASN A 85 12.84 7.64 5.10
CA ASN A 85 12.54 8.92 4.47
C ASN A 85 11.35 9.67 5.10
N SER A 86 10.66 9.06 6.05
CA SER A 86 9.46 9.58 6.72
C SER A 86 9.79 10.46 7.92
N LYS A 87 8.92 11.44 8.21
CA LYS A 87 9.01 12.34 9.37
C LYS A 87 7.76 12.31 10.26
N GLY A 88 6.62 11.81 9.76
CA GLY A 88 5.38 11.71 10.52
C GLY A 88 5.50 10.82 11.75
N ASP A 89 4.59 10.94 12.68
CA ASP A 89 4.50 10.09 13.89
C ASP A 89 4.11 8.67 13.53
N TYR A 90 3.26 8.54 12.50
CA TYR A 90 2.84 7.27 11.89
C TYR A 90 3.14 7.26 10.40
N ILE A 91 3.29 6.05 9.88
CA ILE A 91 3.42 5.79 8.45
C ILE A 91 2.18 5.03 7.99
N PHE A 92 1.54 5.52 6.94
CA PHE A 92 0.52 4.78 6.22
C PHE A 92 1.12 4.31 4.89
N HIS A 93 1.51 3.04 4.84
CA HIS A 93 2.05 2.45 3.62
C HIS A 93 0.91 2.02 2.68
N ILE A 94 0.95 2.48 1.43
CA ILE A 94 -0.06 2.21 0.40
C ILE A 94 0.67 1.79 -0.87
N ASP A 95 0.32 0.66 -1.45
CA ASP A 95 0.83 0.29 -2.78
C ASP A 95 0.13 1.14 -3.85
N ALA A 96 0.81 1.48 -4.95
CA ALA A 96 0.27 2.44 -5.93
C ALA A 96 -1.08 2.02 -6.55
N ASP A 97 -1.38 0.72 -6.56
CA ASP A 97 -2.64 0.16 -7.03
C ASP A 97 -3.72 0.00 -5.94
N GLU A 98 -3.48 0.56 -4.75
CA GLU A 98 -4.44 0.66 -3.66
C GLU A 98 -4.88 2.12 -3.46
N TYR A 99 -6.06 2.33 -2.90
CA TYR A 99 -6.46 3.64 -2.42
C TYR A 99 -7.39 3.53 -1.20
N PRO A 100 -7.22 4.43 -0.21
CA PRO A 100 -8.06 4.43 0.98
C PRO A 100 -9.45 5.02 0.71
N ASN A 101 -10.45 4.53 1.42
CA ASN A 101 -11.74 5.21 1.49
C ASN A 101 -11.56 6.59 2.14
N GLU A 102 -12.31 7.59 1.66
CA GLU A 102 -12.20 8.98 2.17
C GLU A 102 -12.57 9.09 3.65
N ILE A 103 -13.53 8.32 4.13
CA ILE A 103 -13.92 8.30 5.54
C ILE A 103 -12.78 7.75 6.40
N LEU A 104 -12.08 6.71 5.94
CA LEU A 104 -10.90 6.21 6.62
C LEU A 104 -9.86 7.34 6.81
N LEU A 105 -9.55 8.11 5.76
CA LEU A 105 -8.59 9.21 5.85
C LEU A 105 -9.04 10.30 6.84
N GLN A 106 -10.32 10.66 6.82
CA GLN A 106 -10.88 11.67 7.72
C GLN A 106 -10.84 11.26 9.19
N GLN A 107 -11.02 9.97 9.48
CA GLN A 107 -11.08 9.45 10.85
C GLN A 107 -9.74 8.93 11.38
N LEU A 108 -8.76 8.71 10.50
CA LEU A 108 -7.54 7.98 10.85
C LEU A 108 -6.77 8.60 12.01
N LYS A 109 -6.57 9.92 12.00
CA LYS A 109 -5.86 10.61 13.09
C LYS A 109 -6.54 10.43 14.44
N GLN A 110 -7.86 10.59 14.47
CA GLN A 110 -8.65 10.37 15.68
C GLN A 110 -8.58 8.92 16.15
N ILE A 111 -8.63 7.97 15.23
CA ILE A 111 -8.45 6.54 15.54
C ILE A 111 -7.09 6.28 16.18
N LEU A 112 -6.01 6.86 15.63
CA LEU A 112 -4.65 6.69 16.14
C LEU A 112 -4.48 7.33 17.52
N GLU A 113 -5.06 8.50 17.75
CA GLU A 113 -5.01 9.20 19.06
C GLU A 113 -5.77 8.45 20.15
N ILE A 114 -6.93 7.88 19.83
CA ILE A 114 -7.76 7.14 20.79
C ILE A 114 -7.13 5.78 21.13
N ASN A 115 -6.66 5.05 20.15
CA ASN A 115 -6.14 3.69 20.37
C ASN A 115 -4.69 3.68 20.87
N ASP A 116 -3.89 4.65 20.48
CA ASP A 116 -2.45 4.78 20.84
C ASP A 116 -1.66 3.47 20.69
N VAL A 117 -1.85 2.79 19.57
CA VAL A 117 -1.21 1.51 19.25
C VAL A 117 -0.08 1.67 18.24
N ASP A 118 0.83 0.71 18.22
CA ASP A 118 1.97 0.71 17.30
C ASP A 118 1.59 0.35 15.86
N LEU A 119 0.56 -0.50 15.69
CA LEU A 119 0.15 -1.03 14.40
C LEU A 119 -1.38 -1.09 14.30
N VAL A 120 -1.91 -0.64 13.16
CA VAL A 120 -3.33 -0.80 12.80
C VAL A 120 -3.45 -1.65 11.54
N TRP A 121 -4.22 -2.72 11.66
CA TRP A 121 -4.62 -3.57 10.54
C TRP A 121 -5.87 -3.01 9.88
N ILE A 122 -5.78 -2.76 8.57
CA ILE A 122 -6.86 -2.18 7.77
C ILE A 122 -7.49 -3.25 6.90
N PRO A 123 -8.82 -3.40 6.87
CA PRO A 123 -9.48 -4.30 5.94
C PRO A 123 -9.29 -3.82 4.51
N ARG A 124 -9.15 -4.75 3.57
CA ARG A 124 -8.98 -4.44 2.15
C ARG A 124 -10.06 -5.09 1.31
N VAL A 125 -10.68 -4.29 0.46
CA VAL A 125 -11.66 -4.71 -0.55
C VAL A 125 -10.91 -5.01 -1.85
N ASN A 126 -10.75 -6.29 -2.15
CA ASN A 126 -10.17 -6.74 -3.42
C ASN A 126 -11.31 -6.99 -4.43
N THR A 127 -11.25 -6.34 -5.57
CA THR A 127 -12.13 -6.60 -6.71
C THR A 127 -11.31 -7.02 -7.92
N ILE A 128 -11.80 -8.00 -8.68
CA ILE A 128 -11.07 -8.55 -9.83
C ILE A 128 -11.99 -8.54 -11.05
N ASP A 129 -11.74 -7.59 -11.94
CA ASP A 129 -12.46 -7.50 -13.20
C ASP A 129 -12.10 -8.69 -14.12
N GLY A 130 -13.10 -9.27 -14.78
CA GLY A 130 -12.92 -10.47 -15.59
C GLY A 130 -12.85 -11.78 -14.81
N MET A 131 -13.10 -11.76 -13.48
CA MET A 131 -13.16 -12.97 -12.66
C MET A 131 -14.30 -13.90 -13.09
N LYS A 132 -14.01 -15.19 -13.19
CA LYS A 132 -14.95 -16.27 -13.50
C LYS A 132 -14.89 -17.35 -12.43
N ASP A 133 -15.89 -18.25 -12.42
CA ASP A 133 -15.95 -19.38 -11.46
C ASP A 133 -14.73 -20.29 -11.52
N GLU A 134 -14.14 -20.47 -12.70
CA GLU A 134 -12.89 -21.23 -12.88
C GLU A 134 -11.72 -20.62 -12.09
N HIS A 135 -11.62 -19.29 -12.04
CA HIS A 135 -10.59 -18.59 -11.28
C HIS A 135 -10.80 -18.74 -9.78
N ILE A 136 -12.06 -18.63 -9.32
CA ILE A 136 -12.44 -18.80 -7.92
C ILE A 136 -12.04 -20.21 -7.44
N LYS A 137 -12.35 -21.25 -8.23
CA LYS A 137 -11.98 -22.65 -7.92
C LYS A 137 -10.48 -22.86 -7.95
N LYS A 138 -9.80 -22.35 -8.99
CA LYS A 138 -8.33 -22.51 -9.18
C LYS A 138 -7.53 -21.95 -8.01
N TRP A 139 -7.93 -20.80 -7.46
CA TRP A 139 -7.20 -20.13 -6.39
C TRP A 139 -7.85 -20.23 -5.00
N GLY A 140 -8.98 -20.94 -4.90
CA GLY A 140 -9.69 -21.17 -3.63
C GLY A 140 -10.21 -19.88 -3.00
N TRP A 141 -10.65 -18.92 -3.81
CA TRP A 141 -11.12 -17.64 -3.32
C TRP A 141 -12.50 -17.74 -2.67
N ARG A 142 -12.68 -17.02 -1.58
CA ARG A 142 -13.99 -16.72 -1.00
C ARG A 142 -14.48 -15.40 -1.58
N VAL A 143 -15.66 -15.38 -2.17
CA VAL A 143 -16.23 -14.17 -2.81
C VAL A 143 -17.53 -13.80 -2.12
N THR A 144 -17.68 -12.55 -1.72
CA THR A 144 -18.90 -12.02 -1.11
C THR A 144 -19.96 -11.71 -2.18
N GLU A 145 -21.20 -11.40 -1.74
CA GLU A 145 -22.27 -10.94 -2.63
C GLU A 145 -21.90 -9.68 -3.43
N ASN A 146 -21.09 -8.78 -2.84
CA ASN A 146 -20.52 -7.60 -3.49
C ASN A 146 -19.35 -7.90 -4.44
N LYS A 147 -19.05 -9.18 -4.69
CA LYS A 147 -17.91 -9.66 -5.49
C LYS A 147 -16.54 -9.26 -4.92
N TRP A 148 -16.44 -9.09 -3.61
CA TRP A 148 -15.17 -8.85 -2.94
C TRP A 148 -14.46 -10.17 -2.66
N VAL A 149 -13.18 -10.23 -3.02
CA VAL A 149 -12.37 -11.45 -2.88
C VAL A 149 -11.69 -11.48 -1.51
N ASN A 150 -11.92 -12.56 -0.75
CA ASN A 150 -11.31 -12.83 0.56
C ASN A 150 -11.52 -11.73 1.62
N TYR A 151 -12.56 -10.92 1.51
CA TYR A 151 -12.87 -9.86 2.48
C TYR A 151 -13.24 -10.43 3.87
N PRO A 152 -12.79 -9.81 4.98
CA PRO A 152 -11.85 -8.71 5.08
C PRO A 152 -10.41 -9.22 4.93
N ASP A 153 -9.71 -8.78 3.90
CA ASP A 153 -8.30 -9.10 3.69
C ASP A 153 -7.44 -8.08 4.47
N TYR A 154 -7.24 -8.33 5.76
CA TYR A 154 -6.54 -7.40 6.63
C TYR A 154 -5.08 -7.18 6.23
N GLN A 155 -4.70 -5.91 6.14
CA GLN A 155 -3.36 -5.45 5.79
C GLN A 155 -2.74 -4.63 6.91
N ALA A 156 -1.51 -4.93 7.29
CA ALA A 156 -0.71 -4.16 8.22
C ALA A 156 -0.20 -2.89 7.51
N ARG A 157 -0.97 -1.81 7.52
CA ARG A 157 -0.68 -0.63 6.68
C ARG A 157 -0.35 0.63 7.44
N VAL A 158 -0.88 0.83 8.63
CA VAL A 158 -0.60 2.02 9.44
C VAL A 158 0.18 1.61 10.68
N PHE A 159 1.35 2.20 10.86
CA PHE A 159 2.21 1.85 11.98
C PHE A 159 3.01 3.06 12.48
N ARG A 160 3.34 3.03 13.78
CA ARG A 160 4.15 4.06 14.41
C ARG A 160 5.56 4.09 13.80
N ARG A 161 6.07 5.29 13.54
CA ARG A 161 7.45 5.46 13.09
C ARG A 161 8.42 5.27 14.29
N ASP A 162 8.81 4.04 14.53
CA ASP A 162 9.73 3.63 15.58
C ASP A 162 10.94 2.89 14.97
N SER A 163 12.10 2.99 15.61
CA SER A 163 13.33 2.34 15.14
C SER A 163 13.25 0.81 15.13
N GLU A 164 12.42 0.23 16.00
CA GLU A 164 12.25 -1.21 16.09
C GLU A 164 11.24 -1.77 15.08
N ILE A 165 10.32 -0.93 14.56
CA ILE A 165 9.28 -1.38 13.62
C ILE A 165 9.82 -1.40 12.20
N ARG A 166 9.93 -2.59 11.61
CA ARG A 166 10.51 -2.80 10.27
C ARG A 166 9.77 -3.89 9.51
N TRP A 167 9.81 -3.77 8.19
CA TRP A 167 9.40 -4.83 7.26
C TRP A 167 10.50 -5.87 7.15
N GLU A 168 10.11 -7.14 7.17
CA GLU A 168 10.97 -8.30 6.98
C GLU A 168 10.44 -9.18 5.84
N ARG A 169 11.32 -9.99 5.26
CA ARG A 169 11.11 -10.89 4.13
C ARG A 169 11.05 -10.17 2.78
N PRO A 170 11.85 -10.64 1.80
CA PRO A 170 11.90 -10.05 0.46
C PRO A 170 10.58 -10.14 -0.31
N LEU A 171 9.78 -11.20 -0.07
CA LEU A 171 8.46 -11.42 -0.66
C LEU A 171 7.47 -11.84 0.43
N HIS A 172 6.20 -11.43 0.27
CA HIS A 172 5.17 -11.58 1.31
C HIS A 172 5.66 -11.01 2.63
N GLU A 173 6.11 -9.78 2.55
CA GLU A 173 6.72 -9.06 3.64
C GLU A 173 5.77 -8.91 4.82
N VAL A 174 6.34 -8.99 6.00
CA VAL A 174 5.64 -8.85 7.29
C VAL A 174 6.27 -7.73 8.09
N ILE A 175 5.45 -6.99 8.83
CA ILE A 175 5.95 -5.98 9.75
C ILE A 175 6.25 -6.61 11.11
N ARG A 176 7.35 -6.21 11.73
CA ARG A 176 7.82 -6.70 13.03
C ARG A 176 8.26 -5.54 13.91
N GLY A 177 8.49 -5.82 15.21
CA GLY A 177 8.96 -4.84 16.20
C GLY A 177 7.87 -4.08 16.94
N TYR A 178 6.61 -4.15 16.48
CA TYR A 178 5.48 -3.55 17.20
C TYR A 178 5.12 -4.36 18.46
N LYS A 179 4.62 -3.68 19.49
CA LYS A 179 4.21 -4.26 20.78
C LYS A 179 2.69 -4.28 20.93
N THR A 180 2.03 -3.27 20.41
CA THR A 180 0.58 -3.11 20.49
C THR A 180 -0.04 -2.99 19.10
N TYR A 181 -1.26 -3.49 18.93
CA TYR A 181 -1.95 -3.43 17.65
C TYR A 181 -3.47 -3.41 17.82
N SER A 182 -4.15 -2.94 16.77
CA SER A 182 -5.59 -3.05 16.63
C SER A 182 -5.99 -3.41 15.20
N HIS A 183 -7.21 -3.89 15.05
CA HIS A 183 -7.85 -4.10 13.74
C HIS A 183 -9.00 -3.12 13.62
N LEU A 184 -9.11 -2.45 12.48
CA LEU A 184 -10.31 -1.69 12.20
C LEU A 184 -11.49 -2.64 11.97
N PRO A 185 -12.72 -2.24 12.33
CA PRO A 185 -13.91 -3.02 11.99
C PRO A 185 -13.99 -3.28 10.48
N PRO A 186 -14.51 -4.45 10.05
CA PRO A 186 -14.61 -4.79 8.63
C PRO A 186 -15.78 -4.05 7.95
N HIS A 187 -15.69 -2.74 7.90
CA HIS A 187 -16.60 -1.83 7.24
C HIS A 187 -15.94 -1.24 6.00
N GLU A 188 -16.70 -1.10 4.92
CA GLU A 188 -16.18 -0.56 3.65
C GLU A 188 -15.56 0.83 3.83
N GLU A 189 -16.20 1.69 4.65
CA GLU A 189 -15.75 3.05 4.93
C GLU A 189 -14.36 3.10 5.61
N LEU A 190 -13.96 2.03 6.27
CA LEU A 190 -12.67 1.91 6.95
C LEU A 190 -11.68 1.04 6.19
N SER A 191 -11.90 0.82 4.91
CA SER A 191 -11.14 -0.12 4.08
C SER A 191 -10.23 0.58 3.08
N LEU A 192 -9.22 -0.19 2.63
CA LEU A 192 -8.49 0.07 1.39
C LEU A 192 -9.21 -0.60 0.22
N TYR A 193 -9.24 0.06 -0.94
CA TYR A 193 -9.65 -0.56 -2.19
C TYR A 193 -8.43 -1.03 -2.98
N HIS A 194 -8.55 -2.19 -3.58
CA HIS A 194 -7.51 -2.80 -4.40
C HIS A 194 -8.14 -3.47 -5.64
N PRO A 195 -8.52 -2.67 -6.63
CA PRO A 195 -9.07 -3.18 -7.87
C PRO A 195 -7.97 -3.77 -8.76
N LYS A 196 -8.21 -4.94 -9.32
CA LYS A 196 -7.33 -5.58 -10.30
C LYS A 196 -8.12 -6.10 -11.49
N THR A 197 -7.43 -6.40 -12.58
CA THR A 197 -7.92 -7.25 -13.65
C THR A 197 -7.41 -8.68 -13.45
N ILE A 198 -8.11 -9.65 -14.02
CA ILE A 198 -7.63 -11.05 -13.99
C ILE A 198 -6.27 -11.20 -14.68
N GLN A 199 -6.04 -10.45 -15.73
CA GLN A 199 -4.75 -10.43 -16.43
C GLN A 199 -3.62 -9.95 -15.51
N LYS A 200 -3.79 -8.84 -14.80
CA LYS A 200 -2.80 -8.31 -13.85
C LYS A 200 -2.52 -9.32 -12.72
N GLN A 201 -3.55 -10.02 -12.25
CA GLN A 201 -3.39 -11.08 -11.25
C GLN A 201 -2.55 -12.27 -11.78
N GLU A 202 -2.78 -12.69 -13.02
CA GLU A 202 -1.99 -13.76 -13.64
C GLU A 202 -0.55 -13.35 -13.90
N GLU A 203 -0.31 -12.13 -14.39
CA GLU A 203 1.04 -11.58 -14.59
C GLU A 203 1.81 -11.50 -13.27
N GLN A 204 1.18 -11.07 -12.20
CA GLN A 204 1.79 -11.02 -10.87
C GLN A 204 2.18 -12.42 -10.37
N ASN A 205 1.30 -13.40 -10.54
CA ASN A 205 1.60 -14.80 -10.18
C ASN A 205 2.78 -15.36 -10.98
N MET A 206 2.83 -15.07 -12.29
CA MET A 206 3.95 -15.48 -13.14
C MET A 206 5.26 -14.79 -12.71
N PHE A 207 5.22 -13.52 -12.38
CA PHE A 207 6.38 -12.78 -11.90
C PHE A 207 6.94 -13.39 -10.61
N TYR A 208 6.10 -13.71 -9.64
CA TYR A 208 6.53 -14.32 -8.38
C TYR A 208 7.14 -15.71 -8.61
N ASN A 209 6.49 -16.54 -9.42
CA ASN A 209 6.99 -17.87 -9.73
C ASN A 209 8.33 -17.87 -10.47
N LYS A 210 8.58 -16.85 -11.31
CA LYS A 210 9.83 -16.70 -12.06
C LYS A 210 10.99 -16.16 -11.22
N ASN A 211 10.70 -15.23 -10.30
CA ASN A 211 11.74 -14.43 -9.64
C ASN A 211 12.04 -14.89 -8.21
N PHE A 212 11.19 -15.71 -7.59
CA PHE A 212 11.34 -16.16 -6.22
C PHE A 212 11.28 -17.67 -6.12
N SER A 213 12.01 -18.27 -5.17
CA SER A 213 11.93 -19.70 -4.93
C SER A 213 10.54 -20.10 -4.40
N ARG A 214 10.16 -21.38 -4.59
CA ARG A 214 8.88 -21.88 -4.08
C ARG A 214 8.73 -21.68 -2.57
N GLU A 215 9.81 -21.82 -1.80
CA GLU A 215 9.82 -21.61 -0.35
C GLU A 215 9.56 -20.16 0.04
N MET A 216 10.09 -19.19 -0.74
CA MET A 216 9.85 -17.76 -0.53
C MET A 216 8.45 -17.35 -0.96
N ASN A 217 7.88 -18.00 -1.98
CA ASN A 217 6.56 -17.69 -2.53
C ASN A 217 5.39 -18.34 -1.75
N VAL A 218 5.65 -18.95 -0.59
CA VAL A 218 4.59 -19.46 0.29
C VAL A 218 4.13 -18.33 1.22
N ARG A 219 2.86 -17.93 1.12
CA ARG A 219 2.19 -17.12 2.15
C ARG A 219 2.14 -17.95 3.44
N ARG A 220 3.07 -17.69 4.36
CA ARG A 220 2.94 -18.21 5.71
C ARG A 220 1.90 -17.33 6.40
N GLY A 221 0.81 -17.91 6.86
CA GLY A 221 -0.23 -17.20 7.61
C GLY A 221 0.38 -16.35 8.72
N VAL A 222 -0.18 -15.18 8.91
CA VAL A 222 0.12 -14.25 10.01
C VAL A 222 -0.47 -14.84 11.29
#